data_da067fb247d7ad52472654cd16580f04
#
_entry.id   da067fb247d7ad52472654cd16580f04
#
_cell.length_a   1.000
_cell.length_b   1.000
_cell.length_c   1.000
_cell.angle_alpha   90.00
_cell.angle_beta   90.00
_cell.angle_gamma   90.00
#
_symmetry.space_group_name_H-M   'P 1'
#
loop_
_entity.id
_entity.type
_entity.pdbx_description
1 polymer ?
#
loop_
_entity_poly.entity_id
_entity_poly.type
_entity_poly.pdbx_seq_one_letter_code
_entity_poly.pdbx_strand_id
1 'polypeptide(L)'
;MTAQVITVTSGKGGVGKTTAVANLANALAMDGKKVVCIDGDIGLRNLDVIMGLENRIVYDIVDVIEGRCKLKQAMIRDKHYPDMYLIPAAQTRDKNAVSPSDMVRICNDLRAETEFVIIDSPAGIERGFRNAIAPADRVLIVTNPEVSAVRDADRVVGILEAEEKGSPELILNRLNPVLVRNNDMLSAEDVLDLLGIKLIGIVPEDETVIIGSNRGAPVVTDPKSRAGQAFRNIAKRIQGENVPFMDLDQQSGLWGAFQKLTGRK
;
A
#
# COMPACT_ATOMS: atom_id res chain seq x y z
N MET A 1 -3.86 -12.10 20.23
CA MET A 1 -2.85 -11.17 19.64
C MET A 1 -3.56 -9.89 19.33
N THR A 2 -2.98 -8.74 19.61
CA THR A 2 -3.54 -7.43 19.21
C THR A 2 -3.21 -7.20 17.74
N ALA A 3 -4.14 -6.64 16.95
CA ALA A 3 -3.91 -6.35 15.54
C ALA A 3 -2.72 -5.41 15.33
N GLN A 4 -1.97 -5.60 14.26
CA GLN A 4 -0.96 -4.65 13.79
C GLN A 4 -1.61 -3.60 12.90
N VAL A 5 -1.43 -2.33 13.24
CA VAL A 5 -1.88 -1.19 12.43
C VAL A 5 -0.72 -0.73 11.54
N ILE A 6 -0.92 -0.82 10.23
CA ILE A 6 0.07 -0.47 9.20
C ILE A 6 -0.46 0.71 8.41
N THR A 7 0.24 1.84 8.43
CA THR A 7 -0.07 2.96 7.54
C THR A 7 0.80 2.91 6.31
N VAL A 8 0.18 2.97 5.13
CA VAL A 8 0.86 3.09 3.85
C VAL A 8 0.77 4.54 3.42
N THR A 9 1.90 5.18 3.18
CA THR A 9 1.99 6.61 2.85
C THR A 9 2.96 6.88 1.71
N SER A 10 2.98 8.13 1.23
CA SER A 10 3.91 8.60 0.20
C SER A 10 4.05 10.11 0.24
N GLY A 11 5.21 10.62 -0.13
CA GLY A 11 5.44 12.06 -0.26
C GLY A 11 4.75 12.68 -1.48
N LYS A 12 4.50 11.88 -2.54
CA LYS A 12 3.96 12.35 -3.82
C LYS A 12 2.70 11.57 -4.22
N GLY A 13 1.75 12.25 -4.85
CA GLY A 13 0.57 11.61 -5.45
C GLY A 13 0.93 10.74 -6.66
N GLY A 14 0.16 9.70 -6.93
CA GLY A 14 0.30 8.86 -8.13
C GLY A 14 1.42 7.81 -8.09
N VAL A 15 2.19 7.68 -7.00
CA VAL A 15 3.25 6.66 -6.87
C VAL A 15 2.73 5.23 -6.64
N GLY A 16 1.42 5.05 -6.49
CA GLY A 16 0.80 3.73 -6.35
C GLY A 16 0.50 3.29 -4.91
N LYS A 17 0.37 4.22 -3.98
CA LYS A 17 0.06 3.97 -2.57
C LYS A 17 -1.24 3.18 -2.39
N THR A 18 -2.37 3.67 -2.88
CA THR A 18 -3.69 3.02 -2.82
C THR A 18 -3.67 1.64 -3.47
N THR A 19 -2.95 1.49 -4.59
CA THR A 19 -2.72 0.20 -5.25
C THR A 19 -1.96 -0.75 -4.35
N ALA A 20 -0.93 -0.27 -3.65
CA ALA A 20 -0.17 -1.09 -2.70
C ALA A 20 -1.06 -1.54 -1.54
N VAL A 21 -1.87 -0.65 -0.96
CA VAL A 21 -2.84 -0.99 0.10
C VAL A 21 -3.78 -2.10 -0.34
N ALA A 22 -4.46 -1.95 -1.48
CA ALA A 22 -5.39 -2.94 -2.00
C ALA A 22 -4.73 -4.30 -2.21
N ASN A 23 -3.53 -4.32 -2.79
CA ASN A 23 -2.81 -5.56 -3.07
C ASN A 23 -2.26 -6.22 -1.80
N LEU A 24 -1.71 -5.47 -0.86
CA LEU A 24 -1.21 -6.00 0.41
C LEU A 24 -2.34 -6.59 1.26
N ALA A 25 -3.48 -5.89 1.33
CA ALA A 25 -4.63 -6.38 2.07
C ALA A 25 -5.17 -7.68 1.48
N ASN A 26 -5.31 -7.75 0.14
CA ASN A 26 -5.72 -8.98 -0.52
C ASN A 26 -4.69 -10.09 -0.33
N ALA A 27 -3.37 -9.81 -0.39
CA ALA A 27 -2.34 -10.82 -0.16
C ALA A 27 -2.41 -11.41 1.26
N LEU A 28 -2.59 -10.56 2.28
CA LEU A 28 -2.77 -11.03 3.66
C LEU A 28 -4.06 -11.85 3.82
N ALA A 29 -5.15 -11.43 3.17
CA ALA A 29 -6.41 -12.17 3.19
C ALA A 29 -6.31 -13.52 2.45
N MET A 30 -5.52 -13.60 1.36
CA MET A 30 -5.18 -14.88 0.70
C MET A 30 -4.45 -15.85 1.62
N ASP A 31 -3.63 -15.33 2.53
CA ASP A 31 -2.92 -16.10 3.57
C ASP A 31 -3.82 -16.41 4.79
N GLY A 32 -5.16 -16.17 4.69
CA GLY A 32 -6.14 -16.47 5.73
C GLY A 32 -6.16 -15.49 6.90
N LYS A 33 -5.58 -14.28 6.73
CA LYS A 33 -5.55 -13.26 7.77
C LYS A 33 -6.83 -12.44 7.79
N LYS A 34 -7.23 -12.01 9.00
CA LYS A 34 -8.31 -11.03 9.17
C LYS A 34 -7.78 -9.62 8.96
N VAL A 35 -8.27 -8.95 7.92
CA VAL A 35 -7.76 -7.65 7.48
C VAL A 35 -8.88 -6.62 7.38
N VAL A 36 -8.63 -5.43 7.89
CA VAL A 36 -9.48 -4.26 7.65
C VAL A 36 -8.65 -3.18 6.97
N CYS A 37 -9.10 -2.73 5.79
CA CYS A 37 -8.57 -1.55 5.13
C CYS A 37 -9.34 -0.31 5.56
N ILE A 38 -8.64 0.80 5.75
CA ILE A 38 -9.24 2.12 5.97
C ILE A 38 -8.75 3.05 4.87
N ASP A 39 -9.68 3.59 4.09
CA ASP A 39 -9.39 4.68 3.16
C ASP A 39 -9.35 6.00 3.95
N GLY A 40 -8.17 6.57 4.10
CA GLY A 40 -7.95 7.83 4.82
C GLY A 40 -7.95 9.07 3.92
N ASP A 41 -8.16 8.92 2.59
CA ASP A 41 -8.15 10.03 1.64
C ASP A 41 -9.54 10.69 1.53
N ILE A 42 -9.91 11.41 2.59
CA ILE A 42 -11.20 12.09 2.69
C ILE A 42 -11.36 13.10 1.54
N GLY A 43 -12.45 12.93 0.79
CA GLY A 43 -12.81 13.77 -0.37
C GLY A 43 -12.44 13.17 -1.73
N LEU A 44 -11.55 12.17 -1.82
CA LEU A 44 -11.18 11.53 -3.08
C LEU A 44 -11.67 10.09 -3.21
N ARG A 45 -11.63 9.30 -2.15
CA ARG A 45 -12.12 7.92 -2.09
C ARG A 45 -11.81 7.08 -3.35
N ASN A 46 -10.69 6.36 -3.34
CA ASN A 46 -10.25 5.57 -4.50
C ASN A 46 -10.03 4.08 -4.18
N LEU A 47 -9.90 3.72 -2.91
CA LEU A 47 -9.57 2.35 -2.52
C LEU A 47 -10.72 1.38 -2.84
N ASP A 48 -11.97 1.82 -2.68
CA ASP A 48 -13.17 1.06 -3.02
C ASP A 48 -13.25 0.68 -4.50
N VAL A 49 -12.84 1.58 -5.40
CA VAL A 49 -12.82 1.34 -6.85
C VAL A 49 -11.77 0.27 -7.20
N ILE A 50 -10.56 0.37 -6.66
CA ILE A 50 -9.50 -0.62 -6.90
C ILE A 50 -9.89 -2.01 -6.37
N MET A 51 -10.67 -2.06 -5.28
CA MET A 51 -11.18 -3.30 -4.69
C MET A 51 -12.52 -3.76 -5.29
N GLY A 52 -13.13 -2.98 -6.19
CA GLY A 52 -14.43 -3.29 -6.81
C GLY A 52 -15.59 -3.30 -5.81
N LEU A 53 -15.54 -2.48 -4.77
CA LEU A 53 -16.53 -2.41 -3.69
C LEU A 53 -17.40 -1.14 -3.73
N GLU A 54 -17.22 -0.27 -4.72
CA GLU A 54 -17.83 1.05 -4.84
C GLU A 54 -19.37 1.02 -4.76
N ASN A 55 -20.00 -0.04 -5.25
CA ASN A 55 -21.46 -0.19 -5.28
C ASN A 55 -22.06 -0.76 -3.97
N ARG A 56 -21.23 -1.00 -2.94
CA ARG A 56 -21.65 -1.59 -1.65
C ARG A 56 -21.64 -0.60 -0.50
N ILE A 57 -21.27 0.65 -0.75
CA ILE A 57 -21.06 1.65 0.29
C ILE A 57 -22.40 2.24 0.72
N VAL A 58 -22.70 2.14 2.00
CA VAL A 58 -23.87 2.74 2.66
C VAL A 58 -23.41 3.81 3.64
N TYR A 59 -22.38 3.52 4.40
CA TYR A 59 -21.76 4.39 5.41
C TYR A 59 -20.27 4.50 5.18
N ASP A 60 -19.69 5.62 5.59
CA ASP A 60 -18.27 5.91 5.52
C ASP A 60 -17.65 6.16 6.91
N ILE A 61 -16.34 6.40 6.94
CA ILE A 61 -15.62 6.63 8.20
C ILE A 61 -16.14 7.84 8.97
N VAL A 62 -16.60 8.89 8.29
CA VAL A 62 -17.14 10.10 8.94
C VAL A 62 -18.50 9.81 9.57
N ASP A 63 -19.32 8.94 8.98
CA ASP A 63 -20.58 8.49 9.59
C ASP A 63 -20.35 7.78 10.93
N VAL A 64 -19.26 7.01 11.03
CA VAL A 64 -18.85 6.36 12.29
C VAL A 64 -18.41 7.40 13.32
N ILE A 65 -17.59 8.36 12.89
CA ILE A 65 -17.04 9.42 13.78
C ILE A 65 -18.17 10.29 14.33
N GLU A 66 -19.13 10.66 13.49
CA GLU A 66 -20.29 11.48 13.88
C GLU A 66 -21.39 10.67 14.60
N GLY A 67 -21.20 9.36 14.80
CA GLY A 67 -22.16 8.49 15.51
C GLY A 67 -23.44 8.18 14.74
N ARG A 68 -23.46 8.39 13.41
CA ARG A 68 -24.62 8.07 12.55
C ARG A 68 -24.77 6.56 12.33
N CYS A 69 -23.68 5.81 12.46
CA CYS A 69 -23.70 4.36 12.39
C CYS A 69 -22.66 3.75 13.35
N LYS A 70 -22.80 2.45 13.61
CA LYS A 70 -21.78 1.68 14.34
C LYS A 70 -20.64 1.32 13.37
N LEU A 71 -19.42 1.15 13.88
CA LEU A 71 -18.24 0.77 13.10
C LEU A 71 -18.50 -0.43 12.17
N LYS A 72 -19.13 -1.49 12.67
CA LYS A 72 -19.46 -2.70 11.89
C LYS A 72 -20.41 -2.45 10.71
N GLN A 73 -21.21 -1.40 10.75
CA GLN A 73 -22.12 -1.05 9.65
C GLN A 73 -21.40 -0.32 8.51
N ALA A 74 -20.27 0.35 8.79
CA ALA A 74 -19.41 0.98 7.80
C ALA A 74 -18.38 0.00 7.21
N MET A 75 -18.18 -1.17 7.81
CA MET A 75 -17.28 -2.20 7.30
C MET A 75 -17.91 -2.95 6.14
N ILE A 76 -17.37 -2.76 4.94
CA ILE A 76 -17.81 -3.43 3.72
C ILE A 76 -17.00 -4.70 3.55
N ARG A 77 -17.67 -5.85 3.55
CA ARG A 77 -17.03 -7.15 3.35
C ARG A 77 -16.56 -7.32 1.90
N ASP A 78 -15.35 -7.84 1.71
CA ASP A 78 -14.84 -8.18 0.40
C ASP A 78 -15.67 -9.28 -0.29
N LYS A 79 -15.60 -9.35 -1.62
CA LYS A 79 -16.37 -10.30 -2.43
C LYS A 79 -15.82 -11.72 -2.36
N HIS A 80 -14.51 -11.86 -2.21
CA HIS A 80 -13.78 -13.13 -2.33
C HIS A 80 -13.23 -13.62 -0.99
N TYR A 81 -12.88 -12.68 -0.09
CA TYR A 81 -12.25 -12.99 1.20
C TYR A 81 -13.18 -12.61 2.35
N PRO A 82 -13.78 -13.60 3.03
CA PRO A 82 -14.81 -13.38 4.05
C PRO A 82 -14.32 -12.60 5.29
N ASP A 83 -13.04 -12.65 5.57
CA ASP A 83 -12.41 -11.97 6.71
C ASP A 83 -11.66 -10.69 6.33
N MET A 84 -11.94 -10.17 5.12
CA MET A 84 -11.41 -8.89 4.64
C MET A 84 -12.53 -7.86 4.54
N TYR A 85 -12.25 -6.65 5.04
CA TYR A 85 -13.20 -5.54 5.06
C TYR A 85 -12.55 -4.24 4.63
N LEU A 86 -13.37 -3.34 4.09
CA LEU A 86 -13.03 -1.95 3.77
C LEU A 86 -13.91 -1.00 4.60
N ILE A 87 -13.30 0.01 5.21
CA ILE A 87 -13.98 1.20 5.71
C ILE A 87 -13.66 2.32 4.73
N PRO A 88 -14.65 2.81 3.95
CA PRO A 88 -14.41 3.79 2.91
C PRO A 88 -14.26 5.20 3.48
N ALA A 89 -13.51 6.05 2.77
CA ALA A 89 -13.47 7.47 3.02
C ALA A 89 -14.80 8.14 2.63
N ALA A 90 -15.11 9.29 3.23
CA ALA A 90 -16.21 10.14 2.80
C ALA A 90 -15.85 10.89 1.52
N GLN A 91 -16.75 10.96 0.54
CA GLN A 91 -16.56 11.67 -0.73
C GLN A 91 -16.79 13.17 -0.65
N THR A 92 -17.78 13.59 0.14
CA THR A 92 -18.33 14.97 0.12
C THR A 92 -18.11 15.73 1.43
N ARG A 93 -17.25 15.19 2.31
CA ARG A 93 -16.97 15.80 3.61
C ARG A 93 -15.68 16.62 3.58
N ASP A 94 -15.61 17.60 4.49
CA ASP A 94 -14.41 18.37 4.72
C ASP A 94 -13.29 17.45 5.24
N LYS A 95 -12.06 17.65 4.76
CA LYS A 95 -10.87 16.93 5.24
C LYS A 95 -10.63 17.08 6.73
N ASN A 96 -11.22 18.12 7.35
CA ASN A 96 -11.17 18.34 8.79
C ASN A 96 -12.16 17.51 9.62
N ALA A 97 -13.07 16.75 8.97
CA ALA A 97 -14.04 15.90 9.65
C ALA A 97 -13.42 14.73 10.42
N VAL A 98 -12.16 14.42 10.16
CA VAL A 98 -11.40 13.35 10.81
C VAL A 98 -10.22 13.95 11.57
N SER A 99 -10.03 13.51 12.81
CA SER A 99 -8.88 13.89 13.66
C SER A 99 -7.95 12.70 13.93
N PRO A 100 -6.68 12.93 14.38
CA PRO A 100 -5.80 11.87 14.81
C PRO A 100 -6.41 10.98 15.91
N SER A 101 -7.12 11.58 16.88
CA SER A 101 -7.78 10.85 17.96
C SER A 101 -8.93 9.96 17.49
N ASP A 102 -9.66 10.38 16.45
CA ASP A 102 -10.70 9.55 15.84
C ASP A 102 -10.11 8.30 15.19
N MET A 103 -9.00 8.47 14.44
CA MET A 103 -8.29 7.35 13.81
C MET A 103 -7.75 6.37 14.85
N VAL A 104 -7.16 6.88 15.94
CA VAL A 104 -6.68 6.04 17.04
C VAL A 104 -7.84 5.27 17.68
N ARG A 105 -8.98 5.92 17.94
CA ARG A 105 -10.18 5.27 18.51
C ARG A 105 -10.68 4.14 17.61
N ILE A 106 -10.87 4.41 16.32
CA ILE A 106 -11.35 3.42 15.33
C ILE A 106 -10.38 2.23 15.24
N CYS A 107 -9.08 2.48 15.16
CA CYS A 107 -8.10 1.40 15.11
C CYS A 107 -8.07 0.58 16.40
N ASN A 108 -8.22 1.20 17.56
CA ASN A 108 -8.30 0.47 18.83
C ASN A 108 -9.54 -0.43 18.92
N ASP A 109 -10.69 0.02 18.41
CA ASP A 109 -11.90 -0.80 18.33
C ASP A 109 -11.68 -2.01 17.40
N LEU A 110 -10.92 -1.86 16.32
CA LEU A 110 -10.62 -2.95 15.38
C LEU A 110 -9.59 -3.94 15.93
N ARG A 111 -8.67 -3.51 16.81
CA ARG A 111 -7.56 -4.36 17.31
C ARG A 111 -8.02 -5.65 17.98
N ALA A 112 -9.23 -5.68 18.54
CA ALA A 112 -9.77 -6.86 19.21
C ALA A 112 -10.36 -7.91 18.24
N GLU A 113 -10.69 -7.51 17.00
CA GLU A 113 -11.47 -8.33 16.07
C GLU A 113 -10.69 -8.73 14.79
N THR A 114 -9.49 -8.18 14.58
CA THR A 114 -8.69 -8.37 13.35
C THR A 114 -7.23 -8.67 13.65
N GLU A 115 -6.46 -9.10 12.65
CA GLU A 115 -5.00 -9.31 12.75
C GLU A 115 -4.23 -8.13 12.16
N PHE A 116 -4.78 -7.50 11.10
CA PHE A 116 -4.17 -6.36 10.43
C PHE A 116 -5.19 -5.26 10.16
N VAL A 117 -4.79 -4.02 10.43
CA VAL A 117 -5.48 -2.82 9.95
C VAL A 117 -4.52 -2.12 9.01
N ILE A 118 -4.91 -1.90 7.74
CA ILE A 118 -4.09 -1.21 6.75
C ILE A 118 -4.75 0.11 6.39
N ILE A 119 -4.04 1.22 6.61
CA ILE A 119 -4.54 2.56 6.37
C ILE A 119 -3.92 3.11 5.09
N ASP A 120 -4.75 3.47 4.10
CA ASP A 120 -4.33 4.26 2.96
C ASP A 120 -4.31 5.74 3.34
N SER A 121 -3.14 6.34 3.46
CA SER A 121 -3.05 7.76 3.80
C SER A 121 -3.25 8.63 2.56
N PRO A 122 -3.73 9.87 2.65
CA PRO A 122 -3.60 10.81 1.54
C PRO A 122 -2.12 11.05 1.20
N ALA A 123 -1.86 11.51 -0.02
CA ALA A 123 -0.51 11.88 -0.43
C ALA A 123 -0.05 13.18 0.26
N GLY A 124 1.26 13.32 0.47
CA GLY A 124 1.85 14.50 1.07
C GLY A 124 1.97 14.39 2.60
N ILE A 125 2.17 15.53 3.24
CA ILE A 125 2.57 15.64 4.66
C ILE A 125 1.59 16.48 5.50
N GLU A 126 0.41 16.74 4.95
CA GLU A 126 -0.59 17.60 5.57
C GLU A 126 -1.40 16.86 6.66
N ARG A 127 -2.47 17.48 7.13
CA ARG A 127 -3.31 16.98 8.22
C ARG A 127 -3.78 15.53 8.02
N GLY A 128 -4.22 15.18 6.82
CA GLY A 128 -4.68 13.81 6.51
C GLY A 128 -3.60 12.75 6.71
N PHE A 129 -2.34 13.06 6.36
CA PHE A 129 -1.19 12.23 6.66
C PHE A 129 -1.04 12.00 8.18
N ARG A 130 -1.11 13.08 8.97
CA ARG A 130 -1.00 12.99 10.45
C ARG A 130 -2.13 12.16 11.05
N ASN A 131 -3.35 12.27 10.53
CA ASN A 131 -4.46 11.43 10.94
C ASN A 131 -4.15 9.94 10.69
N ALA A 132 -3.62 9.62 9.49
CA ALA A 132 -3.33 8.25 9.10
C ALA A 132 -2.18 7.61 9.90
N ILE A 133 -1.13 8.37 10.25
CA ILE A 133 0.01 7.83 11.01
C ILE A 133 -0.23 7.77 12.52
N ALA A 134 -1.23 8.49 13.04
CA ALA A 134 -1.49 8.55 14.48
C ALA A 134 -1.62 7.17 15.15
N PRO A 135 -2.44 6.22 14.63
CA PRO A 135 -2.62 4.89 15.21
C PRO A 135 -1.54 3.88 14.78
N ALA A 136 -0.62 4.22 13.88
CA ALA A 136 0.27 3.27 13.25
C ALA A 136 1.28 2.64 14.21
N ASP A 137 1.39 1.31 14.19
CA ASP A 137 2.48 0.54 14.79
C ASP A 137 3.65 0.44 13.81
N ARG A 138 3.36 0.56 12.49
CA ARG A 138 4.33 0.41 11.42
C ARG A 138 3.95 1.31 10.25
N VAL A 139 4.93 1.93 9.61
CA VAL A 139 4.70 2.81 8.46
C VAL A 139 5.45 2.29 7.24
N LEU A 140 4.75 2.15 6.12
CA LEU A 140 5.31 1.78 4.83
C LEU A 140 5.27 3.01 3.91
N ILE A 141 6.43 3.41 3.39
CA ILE A 141 6.54 4.50 2.41
C ILE A 141 6.58 3.88 1.02
N VAL A 142 5.67 4.30 0.14
CA VAL A 142 5.68 3.94 -1.28
C VAL A 142 6.28 5.08 -2.08
N THR A 143 7.30 4.79 -2.88
CA THR A 143 7.87 5.74 -3.84
C THR A 143 8.24 5.07 -5.15
N ASN A 144 8.37 5.84 -6.22
CA ASN A 144 8.94 5.40 -7.49
C ASN A 144 10.43 5.76 -7.54
N PRO A 145 11.26 5.07 -8.35
CA PRO A 145 12.68 5.36 -8.51
C PRO A 145 12.93 6.59 -9.40
N GLU A 146 12.26 7.69 -9.06
CA GLU A 146 12.36 9.01 -9.68
C GLU A 146 12.91 10.01 -8.66
N VAL A 147 13.86 10.85 -9.07
CA VAL A 147 14.52 11.82 -8.17
C VAL A 147 13.52 12.69 -7.39
N SER A 148 12.47 13.18 -8.05
CA SER A 148 11.45 14.01 -7.39
C SER A 148 10.63 13.22 -6.37
N ALA A 149 10.26 11.97 -6.68
CA ALA A 149 9.48 11.11 -5.79
C ALA A 149 10.30 10.69 -4.56
N VAL A 150 11.59 10.40 -4.75
CA VAL A 150 12.52 10.05 -3.67
C VAL A 150 12.73 11.24 -2.73
N ARG A 151 12.90 12.47 -3.25
CA ARG A 151 12.99 13.69 -2.42
C ARG A 151 11.74 13.92 -1.57
N ASP A 152 10.55 13.67 -2.14
CA ASP A 152 9.32 13.81 -1.40
C ASP A 152 9.16 12.70 -0.35
N ALA A 153 9.66 11.48 -0.63
CA ALA A 153 9.72 10.40 0.34
C ALA A 153 10.69 10.71 1.50
N ASP A 154 11.85 11.30 1.23
CA ASP A 154 12.82 11.74 2.24
C ASP A 154 12.21 12.73 3.24
N ARG A 155 11.39 13.67 2.78
CA ARG A 155 10.63 14.57 3.66
C ARG A 155 9.68 13.82 4.59
N VAL A 156 9.02 12.75 4.08
CA VAL A 156 8.13 11.91 4.89
C VAL A 156 8.95 11.18 5.96
N VAL A 157 10.13 10.65 5.61
CA VAL A 157 11.04 10.00 6.57
C VAL A 157 11.38 10.97 7.70
N GLY A 158 11.84 12.19 7.39
CA GLY A 158 12.19 13.18 8.41
C GLY A 158 11.03 13.59 9.33
N ILE A 159 9.79 13.63 8.82
CA ILE A 159 8.62 13.91 9.66
C ILE A 159 8.29 12.73 10.58
N LEU A 160 8.37 11.49 10.07
CA LEU A 160 8.12 10.30 10.88
C LEU A 160 9.13 10.15 12.01
N GLU A 161 10.39 10.49 11.76
CA GLU A 161 11.44 10.55 12.78
C GLU A 161 11.15 11.60 13.83
N ALA A 162 10.77 12.82 13.40
CA ALA A 162 10.43 13.91 14.30
C ALA A 162 9.17 13.64 15.16
N GLU A 163 8.22 12.84 14.65
CA GLU A 163 7.01 12.41 15.37
C GLU A 163 7.21 11.06 16.12
N GLU A 164 8.45 10.55 16.22
CA GLU A 164 8.82 9.32 16.94
C GLU A 164 8.00 8.09 16.50
N LYS A 165 7.66 8.01 15.20
CA LYS A 165 6.86 6.91 14.62
C LYS A 165 7.68 5.66 14.27
N GLY A 166 8.89 5.55 14.80
CA GLY A 166 9.82 4.47 14.49
C GLY A 166 10.44 4.59 13.10
N SER A 167 11.21 3.59 12.70
CA SER A 167 11.82 3.57 11.37
C SER A 167 10.83 3.06 10.34
N PRO A 168 10.45 3.87 9.34
CA PRO A 168 9.59 3.42 8.27
C PRO A 168 10.31 2.41 7.37
N GLU A 169 9.53 1.66 6.57
CA GLU A 169 10.06 0.72 5.59
C GLU A 169 9.62 1.13 4.18
N LEU A 170 10.48 0.84 3.21
CA LEU A 170 10.30 1.26 1.82
C LEU A 170 9.66 0.16 0.95
N ILE A 171 8.63 0.53 0.20
CA ILE A 171 8.16 -0.18 -0.99
C ILE A 171 8.59 0.65 -2.20
N LEU A 172 9.58 0.16 -2.95
CA LEU A 172 10.02 0.77 -4.20
C LEU A 172 9.14 0.25 -5.34
N ASN A 173 8.27 1.12 -5.86
CA ASN A 173 7.25 0.76 -6.84
C ASN A 173 7.63 1.18 -8.26
N ARG A 174 7.13 0.44 -9.26
CA ARG A 174 7.34 0.68 -10.70
C ARG A 174 8.81 0.69 -11.11
N LEU A 175 9.63 -0.16 -10.52
CA LEU A 175 11.01 -0.31 -10.96
C LEU A 175 11.04 -1.00 -12.32
N ASN A 176 11.69 -0.34 -13.30
CA ASN A 176 11.92 -0.89 -14.64
C ASN A 176 13.40 -1.26 -14.80
N PRO A 177 13.76 -2.56 -14.82
CA PRO A 177 15.15 -2.99 -14.88
C PRO A 177 15.89 -2.54 -16.16
N VAL A 178 15.18 -2.31 -17.26
CA VAL A 178 15.79 -1.82 -18.51
C VAL A 178 16.26 -0.38 -18.35
N LEU A 179 15.42 0.48 -17.77
CA LEU A 179 15.76 1.88 -17.51
C LEU A 179 16.89 2.00 -16.48
N VAL A 180 16.89 1.14 -15.46
CA VAL A 180 17.99 1.10 -14.45
C VAL A 180 19.32 0.75 -15.13
N ARG A 181 19.36 -0.29 -15.98
CA ARG A 181 20.60 -0.66 -16.70
C ARG A 181 21.10 0.43 -17.65
N ASN A 182 20.21 1.23 -18.20
CA ASN A 182 20.56 2.34 -19.09
C ASN A 182 20.95 3.62 -18.33
N ASN A 183 20.90 3.63 -17.00
CA ASN A 183 21.03 4.81 -16.13
C ASN A 183 19.96 5.90 -16.38
N ASP A 184 18.78 5.50 -16.87
CA ASP A 184 17.62 6.37 -17.08
C ASP A 184 16.66 6.37 -15.87
N MET A 185 16.92 5.51 -14.88
CA MET A 185 16.13 5.35 -13.65
C MET A 185 17.07 5.03 -12.49
N LEU A 186 16.77 5.56 -11.28
CA LEU A 186 17.52 5.22 -10.07
C LEU A 186 17.43 3.71 -9.78
N SER A 187 18.55 3.13 -9.37
CA SER A 187 18.58 1.75 -8.86
C SER A 187 17.95 1.66 -7.47
N ALA A 188 17.69 0.44 -6.99
CA ALA A 188 17.23 0.25 -5.63
C ALA A 188 18.31 0.68 -4.60
N GLU A 189 19.59 0.44 -4.91
CA GLU A 189 20.72 0.87 -4.10
C GLU A 189 20.77 2.38 -3.99
N ASP A 190 20.67 3.12 -5.11
CA ASP A 190 20.65 4.59 -5.11
C ASP A 190 19.55 5.15 -4.21
N VAL A 191 18.34 4.56 -4.28
CA VAL A 191 17.21 5.00 -3.46
C VAL A 191 17.43 4.69 -1.99
N LEU A 192 18.00 3.54 -1.65
CA LEU A 192 18.31 3.17 -0.27
C LEU A 192 19.40 4.06 0.33
N ASP A 193 20.43 4.39 -0.44
CA ASP A 193 21.49 5.30 0.00
C ASP A 193 20.97 6.71 0.27
N LEU A 194 19.96 7.15 -0.51
CA LEU A 194 19.33 8.45 -0.32
C LEU A 194 18.39 8.50 0.89
N LEU A 195 17.61 7.43 1.12
CA LEU A 195 16.57 7.43 2.16
C LEU A 195 17.03 6.88 3.51
N GLY A 196 18.05 6.03 3.54
CA GLY A 196 18.58 5.43 4.79
C GLY A 196 17.59 4.51 5.53
N ILE A 197 16.53 4.02 4.87
CA ILE A 197 15.47 3.21 5.50
C ILE A 197 15.46 1.79 4.95
N LYS A 198 14.86 0.86 5.70
CA LYS A 198 14.81 -0.55 5.33
C LYS A 198 13.89 -0.80 4.14
N LEU A 199 14.38 -1.52 3.13
CA LEU A 199 13.57 -1.99 2.01
C LEU A 199 12.73 -3.21 2.44
N ILE A 200 11.42 -3.15 2.25
CA ILE A 200 10.52 -4.30 2.44
C ILE A 200 10.13 -4.95 1.11
N GLY A 201 10.16 -4.22 0.00
CA GLY A 201 9.84 -4.79 -1.30
C GLY A 201 10.12 -3.90 -2.49
N ILE A 202 10.35 -4.55 -3.62
CA ILE A 202 10.45 -3.93 -4.93
C ILE A 202 9.33 -4.47 -5.79
N VAL A 203 8.50 -3.58 -6.32
CA VAL A 203 7.41 -3.92 -7.24
C VAL A 203 7.83 -3.48 -8.63
N PRO A 204 7.96 -4.41 -9.60
CA PRO A 204 8.31 -4.06 -10.96
C PRO A 204 7.17 -3.30 -11.64
N GLU A 205 7.51 -2.52 -12.66
CA GLU A 205 6.53 -1.98 -13.60
C GLU A 205 5.82 -3.14 -14.32
N ASP A 206 4.47 -3.13 -14.27
CA ASP A 206 3.65 -4.23 -14.77
C ASP A 206 2.29 -3.67 -15.23
N GLU A 207 1.98 -3.79 -16.51
CA GLU A 207 0.72 -3.29 -17.09
C GLU A 207 -0.51 -3.97 -16.48
N THR A 208 -0.36 -5.19 -15.97
CA THR A 208 -1.47 -5.92 -15.33
C THR A 208 -2.01 -5.19 -14.10
N VAL A 209 -1.22 -4.33 -13.46
CA VAL A 209 -1.64 -3.50 -12.33
C VAL A 209 -2.73 -2.52 -12.75
N ILE A 210 -2.55 -1.84 -13.90
CA ILE A 210 -3.53 -0.90 -14.44
C ILE A 210 -4.81 -1.64 -14.84
N ILE A 211 -4.65 -2.79 -15.51
CA ILE A 211 -5.77 -3.63 -15.94
C ILE A 211 -6.57 -4.12 -14.73
N GLY A 212 -5.89 -4.61 -13.69
CA GLY A 212 -6.53 -5.06 -12.45
C GLY A 212 -7.27 -3.95 -11.73
N SER A 213 -6.64 -2.79 -11.56
CA SER A 213 -7.26 -1.62 -10.93
C SER A 213 -8.54 -1.18 -11.65
N ASN A 214 -8.52 -1.12 -12.99
CA ASN A 214 -9.70 -0.74 -13.78
C ASN A 214 -10.84 -1.78 -13.72
N ARG A 215 -10.53 -3.02 -13.35
CA ARG A 215 -11.52 -4.11 -13.19
C ARG A 215 -12.00 -4.28 -11.75
N GLY A 216 -11.49 -3.49 -10.81
CA GLY A 216 -11.77 -3.67 -9.39
C GLY A 216 -11.25 -5.04 -8.87
N ALA A 217 -10.15 -5.52 -9.42
CA ALA A 217 -9.52 -6.78 -9.08
C ALA A 217 -8.01 -6.56 -8.81
N PRO A 218 -7.56 -6.49 -7.55
CA PRO A 218 -6.16 -6.32 -7.21
C PRO A 218 -5.28 -7.37 -7.87
N VAL A 219 -4.16 -6.93 -8.45
CA VAL A 219 -3.28 -7.76 -9.29
C VAL A 219 -2.62 -8.92 -8.54
N VAL A 220 -2.59 -8.85 -7.22
CA VAL A 220 -2.09 -9.94 -6.37
C VAL A 220 -2.84 -11.26 -6.57
N THR A 221 -4.07 -11.21 -7.08
CA THR A 221 -4.89 -12.40 -7.39
C THR A 221 -4.50 -13.07 -8.71
N ASP A 222 -3.74 -12.37 -9.58
CA ASP A 222 -3.21 -12.96 -10.82
C ASP A 222 -1.89 -13.70 -10.53
N PRO A 223 -1.85 -15.05 -10.71
CA PRO A 223 -0.64 -15.82 -10.45
C PRO A 223 0.49 -15.54 -11.47
N LYS A 224 0.16 -14.94 -12.62
CA LYS A 224 1.13 -14.65 -13.69
C LYS A 224 1.76 -13.25 -13.54
N SER A 225 1.13 -12.34 -12.79
CA SER A 225 1.64 -10.99 -12.59
C SER A 225 2.89 -10.98 -11.73
N ARG A 226 3.95 -10.35 -12.22
CA ARG A 226 5.20 -10.13 -11.48
C ARG A 226 4.99 -9.12 -10.34
N ALA A 227 4.22 -8.07 -10.58
CA ALA A 227 3.85 -7.13 -9.53
C ALA A 227 2.99 -7.81 -8.46
N GLY A 228 2.03 -8.66 -8.87
CA GLY A 228 1.25 -9.49 -7.95
C GLY A 228 2.12 -10.39 -7.08
N GLN A 229 3.14 -11.04 -7.66
CA GLN A 229 4.09 -11.85 -6.89
C GLN A 229 4.92 -10.99 -5.92
N ALA A 230 5.33 -9.78 -6.33
CA ALA A 230 6.04 -8.85 -5.45
C ALA A 230 5.18 -8.47 -4.23
N PHE A 231 3.90 -8.16 -4.41
CA PHE A 231 2.99 -7.85 -3.31
C PHE A 231 2.76 -9.06 -2.39
N ARG A 232 2.63 -10.28 -2.91
CA ARG A 232 2.58 -11.51 -2.08
C ARG A 232 3.84 -11.66 -1.22
N ASN A 233 5.02 -11.44 -1.80
CA ASN A 233 6.29 -11.52 -1.07
C ASN A 233 6.40 -10.42 0.01
N ILE A 234 5.92 -9.19 -0.26
CA ILE A 234 5.87 -8.11 0.73
C ILE A 234 4.94 -8.48 1.88
N ALA A 235 3.73 -9.02 1.59
CA ALA A 235 2.79 -9.45 2.61
C ALA A 235 3.38 -10.54 3.54
N LYS A 236 4.12 -11.49 2.99
CA LYS A 236 4.86 -12.50 3.78
C LYS A 236 5.93 -11.87 4.67
N ARG A 237 6.70 -10.89 4.16
CA ARG A 237 7.68 -10.15 4.99
C ARG A 237 7.00 -9.32 6.08
N ILE A 238 5.81 -8.77 5.81
CA ILE A 238 5.00 -8.10 6.83
C ILE A 238 4.65 -9.06 7.97
N GLN A 239 4.37 -10.32 7.65
CA GLN A 239 4.08 -11.39 8.61
C GLN A 239 5.35 -11.95 9.31
N GLY A 240 6.54 -11.42 8.99
CA GLY A 240 7.82 -11.83 9.60
C GLY A 240 8.52 -12.98 8.89
N GLU A 241 8.02 -13.43 7.72
CA GLU A 241 8.68 -14.47 6.94
C GLU A 241 9.92 -13.92 6.23
N ASN A 242 10.98 -14.72 6.19
CA ASN A 242 12.19 -14.38 5.44
C ASN A 242 12.04 -14.84 3.97
N VAL A 243 11.53 -13.95 3.13
CA VAL A 243 11.35 -14.19 1.69
C VAL A 243 12.43 -13.42 0.92
N PRO A 244 13.22 -14.06 0.04
CA PRO A 244 14.22 -13.35 -0.76
C PRO A 244 13.55 -12.37 -1.75
N PHE A 245 14.28 -11.31 -2.13
CA PHE A 245 13.83 -10.40 -3.18
C PHE A 245 13.80 -11.12 -4.53
N MET A 246 12.86 -10.73 -5.37
CA MET A 246 12.72 -11.28 -6.72
C MET A 246 13.88 -10.80 -7.60
N ASP A 247 14.42 -11.71 -8.42
CA ASP A 247 15.29 -11.33 -9.53
C ASP A 247 14.43 -10.66 -10.63
N LEU A 248 14.64 -9.38 -10.83
CA LEU A 248 13.91 -8.58 -11.81
C LEU A 248 14.55 -8.61 -13.21
N ASP A 249 15.80 -9.07 -13.34
CA ASP A 249 16.54 -9.13 -14.61
C ASP A 249 16.17 -10.35 -15.45
N GLN A 250 15.53 -11.37 -14.89
CA GLN A 250 15.06 -12.51 -15.65
C GLN A 250 13.91 -12.10 -16.58
N GLN A 251 14.23 -11.86 -17.84
CA GLN A 251 13.22 -11.84 -18.90
C GLN A 251 12.62 -13.24 -19.03
N SER A 252 11.46 -13.44 -18.45
CA SER A 252 10.65 -14.65 -18.66
C SER A 252 10.06 -14.59 -20.07
N GLY A 253 10.76 -15.16 -21.05
CA GLY A 253 10.28 -15.28 -22.42
C GLY A 253 11.36 -15.87 -23.35
N LEU A 254 10.92 -16.40 -24.47
CA LEU A 254 11.75 -16.98 -25.55
C LEU A 254 12.95 -16.12 -25.98
N TRP A 255 12.89 -14.81 -25.75
CA TRP A 255 13.96 -13.84 -25.99
C TRP A 255 15.18 -14.04 -25.09
N GLY A 256 14.99 -14.32 -23.80
CA GLY A 256 16.09 -14.61 -22.87
C GLY A 256 16.80 -15.93 -23.19
N ALA A 257 16.07 -16.93 -23.68
CA ALA A 257 16.64 -18.16 -24.18
C ALA A 257 17.44 -17.94 -25.48
N PHE A 258 16.97 -17.06 -26.36
CA PHE A 258 17.64 -16.72 -27.63
C PHE A 258 18.95 -15.95 -27.41
N GLN A 259 19.02 -15.03 -26.45
CA GLN A 259 20.26 -14.33 -26.10
C GLN A 259 21.31 -15.26 -25.49
N LYS A 260 20.90 -16.25 -24.69
CA LYS A 260 21.83 -17.29 -24.16
C LYS A 260 22.36 -18.22 -25.24
N LEU A 261 21.58 -18.49 -26.30
CA LEU A 261 21.96 -19.35 -27.42
C LEU A 261 22.84 -18.63 -28.47
N THR A 262 22.69 -17.32 -28.63
CA THR A 262 23.42 -16.56 -29.68
C THR A 262 24.71 -15.91 -29.20
N GLY A 263 25.08 -16.04 -27.92
CA GLY A 263 26.38 -15.61 -27.37
C GLY A 263 26.74 -14.15 -27.57
N ARG A 264 25.76 -13.26 -27.81
CA ARG A 264 26.01 -11.82 -27.93
C ARG A 264 25.96 -11.19 -26.51
N LYS A 265 27.19 -10.83 -26.04
CA LYS A 265 27.40 -9.92 -24.94
C LYS A 265 26.99 -8.50 -25.32
#